data_dda6ad1e04bc12ab59ded0f0fb36fe57
#
_entry.id   dda6ad1e04bc12ab59ded0f0fb36fe57
#
_cell.length_a   1.000
_cell.length_b   1.000
_cell.length_c   1.000
_cell.angle_alpha   90.00
_cell.angle_beta   90.00
_cell.angle_gamma   90.00
#
_symmetry.space_group_name_H-M   'P 1'
#
loop_
_entity.id
_entity.type
_entity.pdbx_description
1 polymer ?
#
loop_
_entity_poly.entity_id
_entity_poly.type
_entity_poly.pdbx_seq_one_letter_code
_entity_poly.pdbx_strand_id
1 'polypeptide(L)'
;MYFDKKLCMFQQKFENQNELFEAMFNKMYEAGVVKEDYLAAVKEREENYPTGLLVGNTGFAIPHTDSSKVNYSQICFASLNKPIEFANMGDKNDIVKVELVFMLAMSQPHEQVQTLQNLIALFQDEEAIKKLKECNNEEDFINILNEKEIY
;
A
#
# COMPACT_ATOMS: atom_id res chain seq x y z
N MET A 1 2.83 -0.40 15.35
CA MET A 1 2.00 0.83 15.40
C MET A 1 1.10 0.95 14.18
N TYR A 2 1.64 1.05 12.98
CA TYR A 2 0.79 1.19 11.78
C TYR A 2 0.21 -0.12 11.27
N PHE A 3 0.58 -1.24 11.86
CA PHE A 3 0.09 -2.57 11.48
C PHE A 3 -0.66 -3.28 12.59
N ASP A 4 -1.08 -2.54 13.62
CA ASP A 4 -1.77 -3.09 14.79
C ASP A 4 -3.07 -3.81 14.43
N LYS A 5 -3.77 -3.34 13.43
CA LYS A 5 -5.03 -3.93 12.99
C LYS A 5 -4.85 -5.10 12.02
N LYS A 6 -3.61 -5.39 11.66
CA LYS A 6 -3.27 -6.51 10.78
C LYS A 6 -4.06 -6.51 9.48
N LEU A 7 -4.12 -5.34 8.84
CA LEU A 7 -4.86 -5.14 7.60
C LEU A 7 -4.00 -5.61 6.42
N CYS A 8 -3.98 -6.89 6.17
CA CYS A 8 -3.16 -7.46 5.12
C CYS A 8 -3.89 -8.60 4.40
N MET A 9 -3.58 -8.74 3.12
CA MET A 9 -4.11 -9.80 2.29
C MET A 9 -2.98 -10.29 1.37
N PHE A 10 -2.91 -11.61 1.18
CA PHE A 10 -1.76 -12.23 0.53
C PHE A 10 -2.17 -13.00 -0.71
N GLN A 11 -1.32 -12.94 -1.76
CA GLN A 11 -1.47 -13.72 -2.98
C GLN A 11 -2.85 -13.52 -3.62
N GLN A 12 -3.29 -12.27 -3.68
CA GLN A 12 -4.62 -11.92 -4.16
C GLN A 12 -4.62 -11.74 -5.69
N LYS A 13 -5.81 -11.92 -6.26
CA LYS A 13 -6.02 -11.72 -7.69
C LYS A 13 -7.22 -10.81 -7.87
N PHE A 14 -7.00 -9.64 -8.49
CA PHE A 14 -8.05 -8.69 -8.81
C PHE A 14 -7.99 -8.38 -10.31
N GLU A 15 -9.13 -8.07 -10.89
CA GLU A 15 -9.21 -7.78 -12.33
C GLU A 15 -8.59 -6.43 -12.68
N ASN A 16 -8.67 -5.45 -11.76
CA ASN A 16 -8.20 -4.09 -12.03
C ASN A 16 -7.95 -3.33 -10.73
N GLN A 17 -7.47 -2.10 -10.90
CA GLN A 17 -7.17 -1.21 -9.78
C GLN A 17 -8.40 -0.89 -8.92
N ASN A 18 -9.57 -0.75 -9.55
CA ASN A 18 -10.82 -0.48 -8.83
C ASN A 18 -11.15 -1.59 -7.83
N GLU A 19 -11.07 -2.84 -8.26
CA GLU A 19 -11.35 -3.97 -7.37
C GLU A 19 -10.36 -4.05 -6.22
N LEU A 20 -9.08 -3.80 -6.52
CA LEU A 20 -8.03 -3.77 -5.50
C LEU A 20 -8.32 -2.68 -4.46
N PHE A 21 -8.63 -1.47 -4.91
CA PHE A 21 -8.89 -0.34 -4.01
C PHE A 21 -10.12 -0.57 -3.15
N GLU A 22 -11.18 -1.13 -3.73
CA GLU A 22 -12.40 -1.45 -2.98
C GLU A 22 -12.12 -2.49 -1.89
N ALA A 23 -11.38 -3.54 -2.20
CA ALA A 23 -11.05 -4.59 -1.23
C ALA A 23 -10.21 -4.05 -0.08
N MET A 24 -9.19 -3.25 -0.38
CA MET A 24 -8.33 -2.65 0.64
C MET A 24 -9.08 -1.61 1.48
N PHE A 25 -9.89 -0.78 0.83
CA PHE A 25 -10.74 0.19 1.52
C PHE A 25 -11.69 -0.51 2.49
N ASN A 26 -12.36 -1.57 2.05
CA ASN A 26 -13.32 -2.30 2.88
C ASN A 26 -12.67 -2.82 4.16
N LYS A 27 -11.45 -3.36 4.07
CA LYS A 27 -10.71 -3.79 5.26
C LYS A 27 -10.47 -2.63 6.22
N MET A 28 -10.02 -1.51 5.71
CA MET A 28 -9.73 -0.34 6.54
C MET A 28 -11.01 0.29 7.11
N TYR A 29 -12.05 0.35 6.31
CA TYR A 29 -13.33 0.93 6.74
C TYR A 29 -13.99 0.09 7.84
N GLU A 30 -14.02 -1.22 7.68
CA GLU A 30 -14.56 -2.15 8.67
C GLU A 30 -13.81 -2.08 9.99
N ALA A 31 -12.51 -1.79 9.94
CA ALA A 31 -11.68 -1.62 11.13
C ALA A 31 -11.79 -0.22 11.75
N GLY A 32 -12.58 0.67 11.15
CA GLY A 32 -12.76 2.03 11.64
C GLY A 32 -11.60 2.98 11.35
N VAL A 33 -10.68 2.59 10.48
CA VAL A 33 -9.45 3.34 10.21
C VAL A 33 -9.70 4.56 9.33
N VAL A 34 -10.59 4.43 8.34
CA VAL A 34 -10.86 5.50 7.37
C VAL A 34 -12.32 5.88 7.36
N LYS A 35 -12.60 7.07 6.84
CA LYS A 35 -13.95 7.60 6.68
C LYS A 35 -14.58 7.06 5.40
N GLU A 36 -15.89 7.18 5.31
CA GLU A 36 -16.68 6.68 4.19
C GLU A 36 -16.21 7.20 2.83
N ASP A 37 -15.75 8.44 2.78
CA ASP A 37 -15.31 9.10 1.53
C ASP A 37 -13.84 8.86 1.17
N TYR A 38 -13.13 8.05 1.94
CA TYR A 38 -11.72 7.72 1.64
C TYR A 38 -11.56 7.07 0.26
N LEU A 39 -12.42 6.12 -0.08
CA LEU A 39 -12.31 5.39 -1.34
C LEU A 39 -12.37 6.31 -2.56
N ALA A 40 -13.37 7.20 -2.60
CA ALA A 40 -13.49 8.15 -3.70
C ALA A 40 -12.27 9.07 -3.77
N ALA A 41 -11.78 9.51 -2.61
CA ALA A 41 -10.64 10.41 -2.53
C ALA A 41 -9.34 9.75 -2.99
N VAL A 42 -9.08 8.49 -2.60
CA VAL A 42 -7.86 7.80 -3.00
C VAL A 42 -7.87 7.48 -4.51
N LYS A 43 -9.02 7.15 -5.07
CA LYS A 43 -9.16 6.93 -6.52
C LYS A 43 -8.85 8.21 -7.30
N GLU A 44 -9.42 9.33 -6.88
CA GLU A 44 -9.18 10.61 -7.52
C GLU A 44 -7.71 11.01 -7.42
N ARG A 45 -7.11 10.83 -6.26
CA ARG A 45 -5.71 11.18 -6.06
C ARG A 45 -4.79 10.31 -6.92
N GLU A 46 -5.05 9.02 -7.01
CA GLU A 46 -4.24 8.11 -7.82
C GLU A 46 -4.30 8.50 -9.30
N GLU A 47 -5.45 8.96 -9.77
CA GLU A 47 -5.63 9.41 -11.15
C GLU A 47 -4.78 10.64 -11.45
N ASN A 48 -4.70 11.59 -10.51
CA ASN A 48 -3.98 12.85 -10.69
C ASN A 48 -2.51 12.78 -10.25
N TYR A 49 -2.21 11.97 -9.25
CA TYR A 49 -0.87 11.80 -8.68
C TYR A 49 -0.60 10.31 -8.47
N PRO A 50 -0.22 9.62 -9.56
CA PRO A 50 -0.03 8.17 -9.48
C PRO A 50 1.09 7.75 -8.55
N THR A 51 0.98 6.55 -7.99
CA THR A 51 1.93 6.04 -7.00
C THR A 51 2.64 4.76 -7.41
N GLY A 52 2.54 4.35 -8.66
CA GLY A 52 3.27 3.20 -9.17
C GLY A 52 4.77 3.45 -9.17
N LEU A 53 5.55 2.49 -8.70
CA LEU A 53 7.00 2.65 -8.58
C LEU A 53 7.68 1.31 -8.89
N LEU A 54 8.63 1.32 -9.83
CA LEU A 54 9.41 0.14 -10.17
C LEU A 54 10.77 0.24 -9.48
N VAL A 55 11.10 -0.75 -8.64
CA VAL A 55 12.41 -0.86 -8.00
C VAL A 55 12.97 -2.23 -8.33
N GLY A 56 14.10 -2.27 -9.02
CA GLY A 56 14.63 -3.53 -9.54
C GLY A 56 13.62 -4.14 -10.51
N ASN A 57 13.17 -5.35 -10.22
CA ASN A 57 12.21 -6.07 -11.04
C ASN A 57 10.80 -6.11 -10.42
N THR A 58 10.57 -5.36 -9.34
CA THR A 58 9.31 -5.40 -8.61
C THR A 58 8.57 -4.08 -8.70
N GLY A 59 7.29 -4.15 -9.07
CA GLY A 59 6.41 -2.99 -9.08
C GLY A 59 5.68 -2.85 -7.75
N PHE A 60 5.67 -1.62 -7.23
CA PHE A 60 5.02 -1.25 -5.97
C PHE A 60 4.00 -0.16 -6.22
N ALA A 61 3.01 -0.06 -5.34
CA ALA A 61 2.13 1.11 -5.28
C ALA A 61 1.92 1.51 -3.83
N ILE A 62 1.80 2.80 -3.60
CA ILE A 62 1.59 3.38 -2.28
C ILE A 62 0.40 4.35 -2.32
N PRO A 63 -0.82 3.85 -2.62
CA PRO A 63 -2.00 4.70 -2.72
C PRO A 63 -2.30 5.37 -1.38
N HIS A 64 -2.68 6.64 -1.43
CA HIS A 64 -3.03 7.40 -0.22
C HIS A 64 -3.83 8.63 -0.61
N THR A 65 -4.41 9.29 0.39
CA THR A 65 -5.11 10.56 0.21
C THR A 65 -4.96 11.42 1.47
N ASP A 66 -5.68 12.52 1.56
CA ASP A 66 -5.55 13.48 2.64
C ASP A 66 -5.84 12.89 4.01
N SER A 67 -5.12 13.36 5.02
CA SER A 67 -5.29 12.94 6.41
C SER A 67 -6.71 13.21 6.93
N SER A 68 -7.44 14.17 6.33
CA SER A 68 -8.83 14.46 6.70
C SER A 68 -9.79 13.30 6.49
N LYS A 69 -9.39 12.31 5.69
CA LYS A 69 -10.19 11.11 5.40
C LYS A 69 -9.87 9.94 6.33
N VAL A 70 -9.00 10.16 7.31
CA VAL A 70 -8.45 9.11 8.19
C VAL A 70 -8.82 9.37 9.64
N ASN A 71 -9.28 8.32 10.33
CA ASN A 71 -9.61 8.38 11.76
C ASN A 71 -8.38 8.16 12.62
N TYR A 72 -7.54 7.17 12.28
CA TYR A 72 -6.26 6.92 12.93
C TYR A 72 -5.33 6.19 11.96
N SER A 73 -4.02 6.29 12.21
CA SER A 73 -3.01 5.84 11.25
C SER A 73 -2.85 4.34 11.20
N GLN A 74 -2.99 3.76 10.02
CA GLN A 74 -2.72 2.35 9.73
C GLN A 74 -2.26 2.19 8.28
N ILE A 75 -1.65 1.08 7.98
CA ILE A 75 -1.24 0.71 6.62
C ILE A 75 -1.91 -0.60 6.25
N CYS A 76 -2.54 -0.64 5.09
CA CYS A 76 -3.14 -1.85 4.54
C CYS A 76 -2.20 -2.40 3.45
N PHE A 77 -1.88 -3.69 3.54
CA PHE A 77 -0.96 -4.35 2.60
C PHE A 77 -1.69 -5.37 1.74
N ALA A 78 -1.29 -5.46 0.48
CA ALA A 78 -1.72 -6.55 -0.40
C ALA A 78 -0.55 -7.02 -1.26
N SER A 79 -0.36 -8.33 -1.34
CA SER A 79 0.49 -8.93 -2.37
C SER A 79 -0.40 -9.55 -3.44
N LEU A 80 0.03 -9.51 -4.70
CA LEU A 80 -0.79 -9.87 -5.85
C LEU A 80 -0.16 -11.02 -6.63
N ASN A 81 -0.98 -12.04 -6.92
CA ASN A 81 -0.58 -13.14 -7.83
C ASN A 81 -0.57 -12.69 -9.27
N LYS A 82 -1.44 -11.72 -9.60
CA LYS A 82 -1.55 -11.15 -10.93
C LYS A 82 -1.24 -9.67 -10.82
N PRO A 83 -0.17 -9.19 -11.47
CA PRO A 83 0.16 -7.77 -11.41
C PRO A 83 -0.98 -6.89 -11.92
N ILE A 84 -1.10 -5.71 -11.31
CA ILE A 84 -2.09 -4.70 -11.71
C ILE A 84 -1.33 -3.49 -12.24
N GLU A 85 -1.80 -2.92 -13.33
CA GLU A 85 -1.18 -1.75 -13.94
C GLU A 85 -1.50 -0.48 -13.16
N PHE A 86 -0.45 0.26 -12.84
CA PHE A 86 -0.54 1.60 -12.24
C PHE A 86 0.29 2.55 -13.11
N ALA A 87 -0.08 3.81 -13.16
CA ALA A 87 0.79 4.81 -13.75
C ALA A 87 1.97 5.06 -12.81
N ASN A 88 3.13 5.36 -13.39
CA ASN A 88 4.36 5.62 -12.65
C ASN A 88 4.28 6.99 -11.96
N MET A 89 4.73 7.06 -10.71
CA MET A 89 4.68 8.31 -9.94
C MET A 89 5.56 9.41 -10.54
N GLY A 90 6.58 9.04 -11.31
CA GLY A 90 7.46 10.00 -11.97
C GLY A 90 7.05 10.35 -13.39
N ASP A 91 6.15 9.57 -14.00
CA ASP A 91 5.71 9.75 -15.39
C ASP A 91 4.36 9.07 -15.61
N LYS A 92 3.31 9.85 -15.70
CA LYS A 92 1.93 9.34 -15.90
C LYS A 92 1.75 8.52 -17.17
N ASN A 93 2.61 8.71 -18.16
CA ASN A 93 2.54 7.99 -19.42
C ASN A 93 3.26 6.65 -19.39
N ASP A 94 3.99 6.36 -18.31
CA ASP A 94 4.67 5.09 -18.09
C ASP A 94 3.82 4.20 -17.19
N ILE A 95 3.78 2.91 -17.49
CA ILE A 95 2.97 1.94 -16.76
C ILE A 95 3.86 1.01 -15.95
N VAL A 96 3.52 0.82 -14.68
CA VAL A 96 4.20 -0.11 -13.77
C VAL A 96 3.27 -1.28 -13.50
N LYS A 97 3.79 -2.49 -13.62
CA LYS A 97 3.06 -3.71 -13.24
C LYS A 97 3.32 -3.98 -11.76
N VAL A 98 2.32 -3.72 -10.94
CA VAL A 98 2.43 -3.70 -9.48
C VAL A 98 2.11 -5.07 -8.90
N GLU A 99 2.99 -5.55 -8.02
CA GLU A 99 2.83 -6.83 -7.29
C GLU A 99 2.61 -6.63 -5.79
N LEU A 100 3.10 -5.53 -5.23
CA LEU A 100 2.98 -5.24 -3.79
C LEU A 100 2.37 -3.85 -3.61
N VAL A 101 1.33 -3.77 -2.77
CA VAL A 101 0.59 -2.52 -2.54
C VAL A 101 0.55 -2.21 -1.05
N PHE A 102 0.93 -0.99 -0.70
CA PHE A 102 0.81 -0.44 0.66
C PHE A 102 -0.14 0.76 0.58
N MET A 103 -1.39 0.57 0.99
CA MET A 103 -2.36 1.65 1.01
C MET A 103 -2.29 2.35 2.36
N LEU A 104 -1.96 3.64 2.34
CA LEU A 104 -1.68 4.40 3.54
C LEU A 104 -2.89 5.16 4.04
N ALA A 105 -3.15 5.04 5.34
CA ALA A 105 -4.11 5.87 6.04
C ALA A 105 -3.36 6.53 7.20
N MET A 106 -2.93 7.78 6.99
CA MET A 106 -2.17 8.54 8.00
C MET A 106 -3.01 9.70 8.49
N SER A 107 -3.20 9.79 9.80
CA SER A 107 -4.04 10.83 10.41
C SER A 107 -3.35 12.19 10.48
N GLN A 108 -2.02 12.24 10.29
CA GLN A 108 -1.23 13.46 10.30
C GLN A 108 -0.37 13.59 9.06
N PRO A 109 -0.29 14.78 8.45
CA PRO A 109 0.53 14.95 7.22
C PRO A 109 2.00 14.56 7.39
N HIS A 110 2.62 14.83 8.54
CA HIS A 110 4.03 14.50 8.78
C HIS A 110 4.26 12.98 8.84
N GLU A 111 3.29 12.22 9.33
CA GLU A 111 3.36 10.75 9.34
C GLU A 111 3.38 10.21 7.92
N GLN A 112 2.60 10.81 7.02
CA GLN A 112 2.53 10.38 5.63
C GLN A 112 3.88 10.53 4.95
N VAL A 113 4.53 11.68 5.09
CA VAL A 113 5.85 11.94 4.50
C VAL A 113 6.88 10.93 5.03
N GLN A 114 6.92 10.75 6.35
CA GLN A 114 7.88 9.84 6.97
C GLN A 114 7.64 8.39 6.53
N THR A 115 6.39 7.96 6.47
CA THR A 115 6.03 6.60 6.06
C THR A 115 6.41 6.33 4.61
N LEU A 116 6.16 7.30 3.72
CA LEU A 116 6.57 7.16 2.31
C LEU A 116 8.07 6.98 2.19
N GLN A 117 8.86 7.76 2.92
CA GLN A 117 10.32 7.63 2.93
C GLN A 117 10.76 6.26 3.43
N ASN A 118 10.16 5.78 4.52
CA ASN A 118 10.49 4.48 5.10
C ASN A 118 10.16 3.33 4.15
N LEU A 119 9.02 3.39 3.48
CA LEU A 119 8.62 2.36 2.53
C LEU A 119 9.51 2.34 1.30
N ILE A 120 9.86 3.50 0.75
CA ILE A 120 10.76 3.59 -0.40
C ILE A 120 12.13 2.99 -0.04
N ALA A 121 12.62 3.24 1.17
CA ALA A 121 13.86 2.62 1.64
C ALA A 121 13.73 1.10 1.74
N LEU A 122 12.60 0.60 2.24
CA LEU A 122 12.32 -0.84 2.31
C LEU A 122 12.34 -1.47 0.91
N PHE A 123 11.80 -0.78 -0.10
CA PHE A 123 11.74 -1.29 -1.47
C PHE A 123 13.13 -1.52 -2.08
N GLN A 124 14.17 -0.89 -1.53
CA GLN A 124 15.55 -1.08 -1.97
C GLN A 124 16.18 -2.35 -1.38
N ASP A 125 15.55 -2.98 -0.39
CA ASP A 125 16.04 -4.18 0.27
C ASP A 125 15.52 -5.43 -0.46
N GLU A 126 16.32 -5.97 -1.36
CA GLU A 126 15.93 -7.10 -2.22
C GLU A 126 15.51 -8.34 -1.42
N GLU A 127 16.20 -8.62 -0.32
CA GLU A 127 15.89 -9.78 0.52
C GLU A 127 14.53 -9.62 1.21
N ALA A 128 14.27 -8.44 1.76
CA ALA A 128 12.97 -8.15 2.41
C ALA A 128 11.84 -8.25 1.40
N ILE A 129 12.04 -7.73 0.19
CA ILE A 129 11.00 -7.75 -0.86
C ILE A 129 10.71 -9.17 -1.32
N LYS A 130 11.74 -10.00 -1.46
CA LYS A 130 11.55 -11.41 -1.79
C LYS A 130 10.69 -12.11 -0.74
N LYS A 131 10.95 -11.86 0.54
CA LYS A 131 10.19 -12.43 1.64
C LYS A 131 8.74 -11.94 1.62
N LEU A 132 8.51 -10.66 1.34
CA LEU A 132 7.15 -10.09 1.25
C LEU A 132 6.35 -10.71 0.11
N LYS A 133 6.97 -10.94 -1.03
CA LYS A 133 6.30 -11.58 -2.17
C LYS A 133 5.87 -13.01 -1.86
N GLU A 134 6.65 -13.74 -1.08
CA GLU A 134 6.40 -15.13 -0.73
C GLU A 134 5.50 -15.28 0.50
N CYS A 135 5.32 -14.20 1.26
CA CYS A 135 4.57 -14.20 2.51
C CYS A 135 3.10 -14.53 2.28
N ASN A 136 2.54 -15.37 3.16
CA ASN A 136 1.14 -15.79 3.05
C ASN A 136 0.39 -15.79 4.39
N ASN A 137 0.96 -15.21 5.43
CA ASN A 137 0.30 -15.10 6.74
C ASN A 137 0.74 -13.82 7.47
N GLU A 138 -0.11 -13.37 8.40
CA GLU A 138 0.08 -12.12 9.12
C GLU A 138 1.32 -12.14 10.00
N GLU A 139 1.60 -13.26 10.67
CA GLU A 139 2.74 -13.37 11.59
C GLU A 139 4.06 -13.13 10.86
N ASP A 140 4.26 -13.82 9.73
CA ASP A 140 5.48 -13.67 8.94
C ASP A 140 5.60 -12.25 8.39
N PHE A 141 4.50 -11.68 7.94
CA PHE A 141 4.46 -10.30 7.43
C PHE A 141 4.93 -9.31 8.51
N ILE A 142 4.35 -9.39 9.71
CA ILE A 142 4.70 -8.50 10.82
C ILE A 142 6.17 -8.68 11.21
N ASN A 143 6.66 -9.93 11.22
CA ASN A 143 8.07 -10.21 11.55
C ASN A 143 9.03 -9.56 10.55
N ILE A 144 8.71 -9.61 9.26
CA ILE A 144 9.53 -8.97 8.22
C ILE A 144 9.62 -7.47 8.47
N LEU A 145 8.48 -6.83 8.75
CA LEU A 145 8.44 -5.38 8.98
C LEU A 145 9.16 -4.99 10.26
N ASN A 146 9.03 -5.78 11.32
CA ASN A 146 9.72 -5.52 12.58
C ASN A 146 11.24 -5.61 12.43
N GLU A 147 11.74 -6.57 11.67
CA GLU A 147 13.17 -6.69 11.37
C GLU A 147 13.71 -5.44 10.67
N LYS A 148 12.88 -4.78 9.87
CA LYS A 148 13.25 -3.57 9.14
C LYS A 148 12.83 -2.29 9.85
N GLU A 149 12.35 -2.41 11.08
CA GLU A 149 11.94 -1.28 11.93
C GLU A 149 10.81 -0.43 11.30
N ILE A 150 9.92 -1.08 10.54
CA ILE A 150 8.74 -0.45 9.97
C ILE A 150 7.52 -0.93 10.75
N TYR A 151 7.02 -0.07 11.62
CA TYR A 151 5.88 -0.44 12.47
C TYR A 151 5.05 0.77 12.94
#